data_a26cb2a59c88bb030d0fe6f9ef6adfa3
#
_entry.id   a26cb2a59c88bb030d0fe6f9ef6adfa3
#
_cell.length_a   1.000
_cell.length_b   1.000
_cell.length_c   1.000
_cell.angle_alpha   90.00
_cell.angle_beta   90.00
_cell.angle_gamma   90.00
#
_symmetry.space_group_name_H-M   'P 1'
#
loop_
_entity.id
_entity.type
_entity.pdbx_description
1 polymer ?
#
loop_
_entity_poly.entity_id
_entity_poly.type
_entity_poly.pdbx_seq_one_letter_code
_entity_poly.pdbx_strand_id
1 'polypeptide(L)' 'VQARVIDGNHASERVLTKLGFKHEGVLRRSLLRRGHMEDVRLYSLLPDEWSRLTPRP' A
#
# COMPACT_ATOMS: atom_id res chain seq x y z
N VAL A 1 -3.75 9.68 0.77
CA VAL A 1 -3.49 8.66 1.78
C VAL A 1 -2.45 7.67 1.25
N GLN A 2 -1.46 7.38 2.06
CA GLN A 2 -0.41 6.43 1.70
C GLN A 2 -0.42 5.25 2.66
N ALA A 3 -0.11 4.08 2.12
CA ALA A 3 0.04 2.87 2.91
C ALA A 3 1.33 2.17 2.51
N ARG A 4 2.00 1.57 3.47
CA ARG A 4 3.24 0.83 3.26
C ARG A 4 3.03 -0.62 3.64
N VAL A 5 3.47 -1.50 2.77
CA VAL A 5 3.31 -2.94 2.97
C VAL A 5 4.67 -3.60 2.79
N ILE A 6 5.04 -4.47 3.72
CA ILE A 6 6.26 -5.25 3.58
C ILE A 6 6.11 -6.17 2.38
N ASP A 7 7.13 -6.22 1.54
CA ASP A 7 7.13 -7.09 0.36
C ASP A 7 6.88 -8.53 0.78
N GLY A 8 6.00 -9.20 0.06
CA GLY A 8 5.60 -10.56 0.39
C GLY A 8 4.34 -10.67 1.24
N ASN A 9 3.86 -9.58 1.80
CA ASN A 9 2.61 -9.61 2.57
C ASN A 9 1.41 -9.48 1.61
N HIS A 10 1.10 -10.59 0.94
CA HIS A 10 0.07 -10.60 -0.10
C HIS A 10 -1.33 -10.31 0.41
N ALA A 11 -1.61 -10.68 1.66
CA ALA A 11 -2.92 -10.41 2.25
C ALA A 11 -3.19 -8.91 2.35
N SER A 12 -2.21 -8.17 2.86
CA SER A 12 -2.32 -6.70 2.97
C SER A 12 -2.39 -6.05 1.60
N GLU A 13 -1.60 -6.54 0.65
CA GLU A 13 -1.63 -6.01 -0.72
C GLU A 13 -3.00 -6.19 -1.36
N ARG A 14 -3.64 -7.33 -1.13
CA ARG A 14 -4.99 -7.58 -1.65
C ARG A 14 -6.02 -6.64 -1.04
N VAL A 15 -5.93 -6.41 0.26
CA VAL A 15 -6.85 -5.48 0.95
C VAL A 15 -6.71 -4.09 0.37
N LEU A 16 -5.49 -3.60 0.21
CA LEU A 16 -5.26 -2.26 -0.34
C LEU A 16 -5.76 -2.14 -1.77
N THR A 17 -5.54 -3.17 -2.59
CA THR A 17 -6.02 -3.18 -3.96
C THR A 17 -7.56 -3.14 -4.01
N LYS A 18 -8.21 -3.89 -3.13
CA LYS A 18 -9.68 -3.86 -3.05
C LYS A 18 -10.22 -2.51 -2.60
N LEU A 19 -9.46 -1.81 -1.77
CA LEU A 19 -9.83 -0.46 -1.34
C LEU A 19 -9.54 0.60 -2.39
N GLY A 20 -8.96 0.20 -3.52
CA GLY A 20 -8.69 1.13 -4.60
C GLY A 20 -7.31 1.78 -4.55
N PHE A 21 -6.48 1.39 -3.63
CA PHE A 21 -5.10 1.89 -3.57
C PHE A 21 -4.32 1.43 -4.79
N LYS A 22 -3.45 2.30 -5.28
CA LYS A 22 -2.59 1.99 -6.42
C LYS A 22 -1.15 1.81 -5.95
N HIS A 23 -0.47 0.84 -6.54
CA HIS A 23 0.93 0.58 -6.26
C HIS A 23 1.78 1.68 -6.89
N GLU A 24 2.53 2.41 -6.06
CA GLU A 24 3.34 3.53 -6.52
C GLU A 24 4.79 3.15 -6.76
N GLY A 25 5.30 2.22 -5.96
CA GLY A 25 6.69 1.81 -6.10
C GLY A 25 7.14 0.92 -4.97
N VAL A 26 8.43 0.60 -4.99
CA VAL A 26 9.05 -0.23 -3.96
C VAL A 26 10.21 0.53 -3.34
N LEU A 27 10.22 0.62 -2.02
CA LEU A 27 11.33 1.18 -1.27
C LEU A 27 12.22 0.01 -0.86
N ARG A 28 13.34 -0.11 -1.54
CA ARG A 28 14.24 -1.24 -1.31
C ARG A 28 14.99 -1.06 0.01
N ARG A 29 15.09 -2.15 0.79
CA ARG A 29 15.79 -2.19 2.07
C ARG A 29 15.41 -1.02 2.97
N SER A 30 14.12 -0.78 3.07
CA SER A 30 13.58 0.37 3.77
C SER A 30 13.21 0.07 5.22
N LEU A 31 13.08 -1.19 5.56
CA LEU A 31 12.64 -1.59 6.89
C LEU A 31 13.56 -2.68 7.44
N LEU A 32 14.10 -2.47 8.64
CA LEU A 32 14.85 -3.51 9.34
C LEU A 32 13.90 -4.33 10.19
N ARG A 33 13.87 -5.64 9.94
CA ARG A 33 13.00 -6.55 10.67
C ARG A 33 13.74 -7.83 10.98
N ARG A 34 13.87 -8.14 12.27
CA ARG A 34 14.53 -9.34 12.76
C ARG A 34 15.93 -9.55 12.16
N GLY A 35 16.68 -8.46 12.05
CA GLY A 35 18.04 -8.50 11.50
C GLY A 35 18.11 -8.53 9.98
N HIS A 36 16.98 -8.50 9.30
CA HIS A 36 16.93 -8.48 7.84
C HIS A 36 16.36 -7.17 7.33
N MET A 37 16.93 -6.68 6.24
CA MET A 37 16.38 -5.49 5.57
C MET A 37 15.30 -5.97 4.60
N GLU A 38 14.13 -5.38 4.76
CA GLU A 38 12.96 -5.74 3.95
C GLU A 38 12.63 -4.63 2.96
N ASP A 39 12.12 -5.03 1.81
CA ASP A 39 11.57 -4.08 0.85
C ASP A 39 10.14 -3.72 1.27
N VAL A 40 9.78 -2.49 1.04
CA VAL A 40 8.45 -1.99 1.38
C VAL A 40 7.76 -1.49 0.13
N ARG A 41 6.56 -1.99 -0.13
CA ARG A 41 5.75 -1.52 -1.25
C ARG A 41 4.92 -0.33 -0.82
N LEU A 42 4.94 0.71 -1.65
CA LEU A 42 4.22 1.94 -1.39
C LEU A 42 2.95 1.98 -2.21
N TYR A 43 1.84 2.20 -1.54
CA TYR A 43 0.53 2.35 -2.17
C TYR A 43 -0.04 3.71 -1.84
N SER A 44 -0.84 4.26 -2.72
CA SER A 44 -1.48 5.53 -2.47
C SER A 44 -2.92 5.55 -2.96
N LEU A 45 -3.71 6.41 -2.34
CA LEU A 45 -5.08 6.67 -2.74
C LEU A 45 -5.28 8.18 -2.73
N LEU A 46 -5.55 8.73 -3.89
CA LEU A 46 -5.76 10.16 -4.03
C LEU A 46 -7.18 10.55 -3.60
N PRO A 47 -7.40 11.79 -3.16
CA PRO A 47 -8.74 12.21 -2.70
C PRO A 47 -9.85 12.02 -3.72
N ASP A 48 -9.59 12.28 -4.98
CA ASP A 48 -10.60 12.08 -6.02
C ASP A 48 -10.86 10.59 -6.28
N GLU A 49 -9.86 9.74 -6.13
CA GLU A 49 -10.03 8.30 -6.22
C GLU A 49 -10.88 7.80 -5.06
N TRP A 50 -10.65 8.33 -3.87
CA TRP A 50 -11.45 7.99 -2.70
C TRP A 50 -12.92 8.36 -2.92
N SER A 51 -13.16 9.53 -3.49
CA SER A 51 -14.53 10.00 -3.76
C SER A 51 -15.28 9.11 -4.72
N ARG A 52 -14.57 8.47 -5.66
CA ARG A 52 -15.19 7.54 -6.60
C ARG A 52 -15.56 6.22 -5.96
N LEU A 53 -14.79 5.78 -4.96
CA LEU A 53 -14.99 4.51 -4.29
C LEU A 53 -16.08 4.57 -3.25
N THR A 54 -16.24 5.73 -2.60
CA THR A 54 -17.17 5.92 -1.51
C THR A 54 -18.47 6.48 -2.04
N PRO A 55 -19.59 5.73 -1.97
CA PRO A 55 -20.89 6.26 -2.40
C PRO A 55 -21.23 7.50 -1.57
N ARG A 56 -21.73 8.50 -2.24
CA ARG A 56 -22.16 9.70 -1.54
C ARG A 56 -23.57 9.51 -1.02
N PRO A 57 -23.85 10.01 0.17
CA PRO A 57 -25.22 10.01 0.69
C PRO A 57 -26.15 10.88 -0.15
#